data_665146ec248bb805562eb4544a48ff0e
#
_entry.id   665146ec248bb805562eb4544a48ff0e
#
_cell.length_a   1.000
_cell.length_b   1.000
_cell.length_c   1.000
_cell.angle_alpha   90.00
_cell.angle_beta   90.00
_cell.angle_gamma   90.00
#
_symmetry.space_group_name_H-M   'P 1'
#
loop_
_entity.id
_entity.type
_entity.pdbx_description
1 polymer ?
#
loop_
_entity_poly.entity_id
_entity_poly.type
_entity_poly.pdbx_seq_one_letter_code
_entity_poly.pdbx_strand_id
1 'polypeptide(L)'
;AFCTISAHQGKFIVSRSPESIRQELEQITAMPDFKGTVTDLGGPSANMYHMKGKNEEICRLCKRASCAYPTVCKNLNTDHGPLLRIYEEARQVPGIKHCFIGSGIRYDLCLSDTGNKEVDKTNRRYLETVIRHHVSGRFKVAPEHCSPTVLGLMRKPAFGLFQQLKSIFDE
;
A
#
# COMPACT_ATOMS: atom_id res chain seq x y z
N ALA A 1 6.53 -13.43 -9.44
CA ALA A 1 6.57 -13.15 -8.00
C ALA A 1 7.04 -14.40 -7.28
N PHE A 2 7.84 -14.23 -6.23
CA PHE A 2 8.29 -15.34 -5.37
C PHE A 2 7.26 -15.68 -4.28
N CYS A 3 6.33 -14.78 -3.99
CA CYS A 3 5.31 -14.95 -2.96
C CYS A 3 4.11 -15.76 -3.49
N THR A 4 3.59 -16.65 -2.65
CA THR A 4 2.45 -17.52 -2.97
C THR A 4 1.09 -16.84 -2.88
N ILE A 5 1.00 -15.60 -2.39
CA ILE A 5 -0.27 -14.86 -2.23
C ILE A 5 -1.10 -14.88 -3.53
N SER A 6 -0.47 -14.68 -4.68
CA SER A 6 -1.18 -14.69 -5.96
C SER A 6 -1.74 -16.07 -6.35
N ALA A 7 -1.20 -17.15 -5.80
CA ALA A 7 -1.73 -18.49 -6.01
C ALA A 7 -2.95 -18.77 -5.12
N HIS A 8 -2.99 -18.19 -3.91
CA HIS A 8 -4.08 -18.38 -2.96
C HIS A 8 -5.22 -17.38 -3.15
N GLN A 9 -4.90 -16.10 -3.34
CA GLN A 9 -5.88 -15.00 -3.37
C GLN A 9 -6.16 -14.47 -4.77
N GLY A 10 -5.54 -15.07 -5.79
CA GLY A 10 -5.68 -14.62 -7.17
C GLY A 10 -4.79 -13.42 -7.50
N LYS A 11 -5.02 -12.86 -8.70
CA LYS A 11 -4.18 -11.79 -9.29
C LYS A 11 -4.87 -10.43 -9.30
N PHE A 12 -6.12 -10.37 -8.85
CA PHE A 12 -6.92 -9.15 -8.84
C PHE A 12 -7.06 -8.63 -7.42
N ILE A 13 -6.95 -7.31 -7.28
CA ILE A 13 -7.19 -6.64 -6.01
C ILE A 13 -8.69 -6.40 -5.88
N VAL A 14 -9.27 -6.94 -4.82
CA VAL A 14 -10.65 -6.66 -4.39
C VAL A 14 -10.58 -5.67 -3.24
N SER A 15 -11.30 -4.58 -3.35
CA SER A 15 -11.32 -3.53 -2.35
C SER A 15 -12.74 -3.34 -1.82
N ARG A 16 -12.87 -3.25 -0.51
CA ARG A 16 -14.14 -2.95 0.16
C ARG A 16 -14.50 -1.47 -0.05
N SER A 17 -15.78 -1.13 0.03
CA SER A 17 -16.19 0.27 0.00
C SER A 17 -15.76 1.01 1.27
N PRO A 18 -15.55 2.33 1.23
CA PRO A 18 -15.25 3.14 2.40
C PRO A 18 -16.31 2.99 3.50
N GLU A 19 -17.60 2.95 3.11
CA GLU A 19 -18.74 2.78 4.03
C GLU A 19 -18.64 1.44 4.78
N SER A 20 -18.31 0.35 4.06
CA SER A 20 -18.15 -0.97 4.68
C SER A 20 -16.99 -0.99 5.69
N ILE A 21 -15.89 -0.30 5.38
CA ILE A 21 -14.73 -0.19 6.27
C ILE A 21 -15.12 0.65 7.50
N ARG A 22 -15.80 1.77 7.31
CA ARG A 22 -16.27 2.63 8.40
C ARG A 22 -17.22 1.90 9.35
N GLN A 23 -18.20 1.18 8.81
CA GLN A 23 -19.14 0.39 9.62
C GLN A 23 -18.41 -0.67 10.47
N GLU A 24 -17.41 -1.33 9.93
CA GLU A 24 -16.61 -2.28 10.70
C GLU A 24 -15.81 -1.59 11.82
N LEU A 25 -15.23 -0.42 11.57
CA LEU A 25 -14.54 0.35 12.59
C LEU A 25 -15.51 0.79 13.71
N GLU A 26 -16.72 1.23 13.37
CA GLU A 26 -17.78 1.56 14.32
C GLU A 26 -18.18 0.33 15.17
N GLN A 27 -18.30 -0.85 14.56
CA GLN A 27 -18.57 -2.09 15.30
C GLN A 27 -17.41 -2.47 16.22
N ILE A 28 -16.16 -2.30 15.80
CA ILE A 28 -14.98 -2.55 16.61
C ILE A 28 -14.97 -1.61 17.83
N THR A 29 -15.29 -0.32 17.65
CA THR A 29 -15.33 0.65 18.76
C THR A 29 -16.42 0.35 19.78
N ALA A 30 -17.48 -0.34 19.38
CA ALA A 30 -18.58 -0.76 20.26
C ALA A 30 -18.26 -2.05 21.08
N MET A 31 -17.14 -2.72 20.81
CA MET A 31 -16.76 -3.93 21.56
C MET A 31 -16.38 -3.57 23.01
N PRO A 32 -16.82 -4.35 24.01
CA PRO A 32 -16.58 -4.03 25.43
C PRO A 32 -15.11 -3.89 25.82
N ASP A 33 -14.24 -4.67 25.17
CA ASP A 33 -12.80 -4.71 25.45
C ASP A 33 -11.97 -3.78 24.55
N PHE A 34 -12.58 -3.01 23.67
CA PHE A 34 -11.86 -2.11 22.79
C PHE A 34 -11.28 -0.92 23.57
N LYS A 35 -9.96 -0.72 23.45
CA LYS A 35 -9.22 0.33 24.19
C LYS A 35 -8.78 1.51 23.31
N GLY A 36 -9.32 1.61 22.11
CA GLY A 36 -9.05 2.72 21.20
C GLY A 36 -7.94 2.47 20.18
N THR A 37 -7.42 1.25 20.04
CA THR A 37 -6.33 0.95 19.10
C THR A 37 -6.77 -0.06 18.06
N VAL A 38 -6.75 0.35 16.80
CA VAL A 38 -6.79 -0.55 15.64
C VAL A 38 -5.35 -0.88 15.24
N THR A 39 -4.99 -2.15 15.29
CA THR A 39 -3.59 -2.60 15.14
C THR A 39 -3.15 -2.75 13.69
N ASP A 40 -4.09 -2.96 12.78
CA ASP A 40 -3.80 -3.05 11.34
C ASP A 40 -5.04 -2.68 10.50
N LEU A 41 -5.03 -1.51 9.90
CA LEU A 41 -5.98 -1.11 8.86
C LEU A 41 -5.36 -1.34 7.50
N GLY A 42 -5.13 -2.58 7.16
CA GLY A 42 -4.40 -2.96 5.96
C GLY A 42 -4.93 -4.23 5.31
N GLY A 43 -4.07 -4.89 4.57
CA GLY A 43 -4.31 -6.13 3.87
C GLY A 43 -2.98 -6.85 3.59
N PRO A 44 -2.93 -7.90 2.75
CA PRO A 44 -1.71 -8.64 2.45
C PRO A 44 -0.54 -7.76 1.96
N SER A 45 -0.89 -6.64 1.31
CA SER A 45 -0.02 -5.48 1.07
C SER A 45 -0.87 -4.25 1.37
N ALA A 46 -0.51 -3.47 2.37
CA ALA A 46 -1.37 -2.43 2.94
C ALA A 46 -1.81 -1.37 1.92
N ASN A 47 -0.97 -1.06 0.94
CA ASN A 47 -1.18 0.04 0.00
C ASN A 47 -1.58 -0.40 -1.42
N MET A 48 -2.37 -1.46 -1.55
CA MET A 48 -2.85 -1.90 -2.88
C MET A 48 -4.35 -1.64 -3.09
N TYR A 49 -4.97 -0.81 -2.28
CA TYR A 49 -6.39 -0.46 -2.34
C TYR A 49 -6.74 0.20 -3.69
N HIS A 50 -7.78 -0.31 -4.36
CA HIS A 50 -8.24 0.12 -5.69
C HIS A 50 -7.19 0.06 -6.81
N MET A 51 -6.08 -0.68 -6.61
CA MET A 51 -5.06 -0.80 -7.65
C MET A 51 -5.49 -1.80 -8.73
N LYS A 52 -5.75 -1.28 -9.91
CA LYS A 52 -6.09 -2.03 -11.13
C LYS A 52 -5.54 -1.33 -12.37
N GLY A 53 -5.67 -1.97 -13.53
CA GLY A 53 -5.35 -1.31 -14.80
C GLY A 53 -6.30 -0.14 -15.07
N LYS A 54 -5.75 0.98 -15.53
CA LYS A 54 -6.53 2.16 -15.96
C LYS A 54 -7.38 1.85 -17.19
N ASN A 55 -6.83 1.05 -18.11
CA ASN A 55 -7.51 0.52 -19.29
C ASN A 55 -7.49 -1.01 -19.22
N GLU A 56 -8.66 -1.62 -19.07
CA GLU A 56 -8.83 -3.07 -18.92
C GLU A 56 -8.55 -3.84 -20.21
N GLU A 57 -8.78 -3.24 -21.39
CA GLU A 57 -8.49 -3.87 -22.67
C GLU A 57 -6.98 -4.09 -22.85
N ILE A 58 -6.16 -3.12 -22.46
CA ILE A 58 -4.70 -3.25 -22.44
C ILE A 58 -4.30 -4.40 -21.50
N CYS A 59 -4.93 -4.50 -20.32
CA CYS A 59 -4.65 -5.57 -19.37
C CYS A 59 -5.03 -6.94 -19.90
N ARG A 60 -6.16 -7.07 -20.60
CA ARG A 60 -6.64 -8.33 -21.17
C ARG A 60 -5.66 -8.92 -22.19
N LEU A 61 -4.97 -8.09 -22.95
CA LEU A 61 -3.99 -8.49 -23.96
C LEU A 61 -2.56 -8.54 -23.43
N CYS A 62 -2.35 -8.14 -22.16
CA CYS A 62 -1.01 -7.98 -21.60
C CYS A 62 -0.35 -9.32 -21.27
N LYS A 63 0.89 -9.49 -21.75
CA LYS A 63 1.73 -10.68 -21.48
C LYS A 63 2.78 -10.44 -20.39
N ARG A 64 2.76 -9.28 -19.70
CA ARG A 64 3.71 -9.01 -18.61
C ARG A 64 3.49 -9.96 -17.45
N ALA A 65 4.59 -10.49 -16.92
CA ALA A 65 4.55 -11.37 -15.75
C ALA A 65 4.28 -10.62 -14.44
N SER A 66 4.50 -9.29 -14.40
CA SER A 66 4.26 -8.45 -13.23
C SER A 66 3.94 -7.01 -13.65
N CYS A 67 2.98 -6.38 -12.97
CA CYS A 67 2.67 -4.96 -13.16
C CYS A 67 3.68 -4.03 -12.46
N ALA A 68 4.50 -4.55 -11.55
CA ALA A 68 5.45 -3.76 -10.77
C ALA A 68 6.93 -4.03 -11.14
N TYR A 69 7.22 -4.98 -12.04
CA TYR A 69 8.58 -5.35 -12.39
C TYR A 69 8.75 -5.56 -13.90
N PRO A 70 9.89 -5.15 -14.51
CA PRO A 70 11.06 -4.47 -13.92
C PRO A 70 10.78 -3.02 -13.51
N THR A 71 9.77 -2.41 -14.07
CA THR A 71 9.25 -1.07 -13.75
C THR A 71 7.76 -1.14 -13.53
N VAL A 72 7.20 -0.24 -12.74
CA VAL A 72 5.76 -0.12 -12.57
C VAL A 72 5.09 0.14 -13.92
N CYS A 73 4.04 -0.60 -14.21
CA CYS A 73 3.31 -0.49 -15.47
C CYS A 73 2.59 0.85 -15.56
N LYS A 74 2.77 1.59 -16.64
CA LYS A 74 2.09 2.88 -16.87
C LYS A 74 0.57 2.78 -16.87
N ASN A 75 0.03 1.60 -17.21
CA ASN A 75 -1.41 1.32 -17.15
C ASN A 75 -1.88 0.92 -15.75
N LEU A 76 -1.00 0.71 -14.77
CA LEU A 76 -1.40 0.45 -13.39
C LEU A 76 -1.82 1.76 -12.73
N ASN A 77 -3.01 1.77 -12.11
CA ASN A 77 -3.39 2.85 -11.21
C ASN A 77 -2.63 2.68 -9.88
N THR A 78 -1.78 3.64 -9.55
CA THR A 78 -1.02 3.69 -8.29
C THR A 78 -1.39 4.90 -7.45
N ASP A 79 -2.54 5.52 -7.70
CA ASP A 79 -3.05 6.62 -6.89
C ASP A 79 -3.45 6.11 -5.49
N HIS A 80 -2.76 6.60 -4.46
CA HIS A 80 -3.05 6.30 -3.05
C HIS A 80 -4.05 7.28 -2.42
N GLY A 81 -4.58 8.23 -3.16
CA GLY A 81 -5.56 9.21 -2.65
C GLY A 81 -6.80 8.56 -2.02
N PRO A 82 -7.42 7.55 -2.64
CA PRO A 82 -8.56 6.85 -2.03
C PRO A 82 -8.21 6.19 -0.69
N LEU A 83 -7.03 5.58 -0.57
CA LEU A 83 -6.58 4.93 0.66
C LEU A 83 -6.23 5.97 1.74
N LEU A 84 -5.63 7.08 1.35
CA LEU A 84 -5.32 8.18 2.26
C LEU A 84 -6.60 8.73 2.91
N ARG A 85 -7.68 8.90 2.13
CA ARG A 85 -8.99 9.31 2.68
C ARG A 85 -9.53 8.32 3.70
N ILE A 86 -9.44 7.01 3.43
CA ILE A 86 -9.86 5.98 4.40
C ILE A 86 -9.09 6.12 5.72
N TYR A 87 -7.78 6.36 5.66
CA TYR A 87 -6.99 6.53 6.88
C TYR A 87 -7.33 7.81 7.64
N GLU A 88 -7.60 8.89 6.92
CA GLU A 88 -8.06 10.16 7.51
C GLU A 88 -9.44 9.98 8.18
N GLU A 89 -10.38 9.31 7.53
CA GLU A 89 -11.72 9.01 8.05
C GLU A 89 -11.65 8.05 9.26
N ALA A 90 -10.84 7.00 9.18
CA ALA A 90 -10.67 6.04 10.29
C ALA A 90 -10.21 6.71 11.59
N ARG A 91 -9.36 7.72 11.50
CA ARG A 91 -8.90 8.50 12.66
C ARG A 91 -9.99 9.39 13.26
N GLN A 92 -11.06 9.67 12.50
CA GLN A 92 -12.19 10.49 12.96
C GLN A 92 -13.31 9.67 13.59
N VAL A 93 -13.25 8.33 13.50
CA VAL A 93 -14.26 7.45 14.12
C VAL A 93 -14.19 7.60 15.63
N PRO A 94 -15.32 7.97 16.31
CA PRO A 94 -15.34 8.11 17.75
C PRO A 94 -14.87 6.84 18.47
N GLY A 95 -14.01 6.99 19.44
CA GLY A 95 -13.42 5.87 20.21
C GLY A 95 -12.07 5.37 19.66
N ILE A 96 -11.69 5.69 18.43
CA ILE A 96 -10.37 5.36 17.88
C ILE A 96 -9.35 6.42 18.31
N LYS A 97 -8.36 6.00 19.09
CA LYS A 97 -7.21 6.82 19.51
C LYS A 97 -6.01 6.62 18.58
N HIS A 98 -5.79 5.38 18.17
CA HIS A 98 -4.70 4.97 17.29
C HIS A 98 -5.22 4.02 16.23
N CYS A 99 -4.81 4.28 14.98
CA CYS A 99 -5.08 3.41 13.85
C CYS A 99 -3.75 3.12 13.15
N PHE A 100 -3.21 1.94 13.37
CA PHE A 100 -1.92 1.55 12.83
C PHE A 100 -2.06 0.72 11.56
N ILE A 101 -0.94 0.60 10.83
CA ILE A 101 -0.79 -0.26 9.68
C ILE A 101 0.32 -1.26 10.02
N GLY A 102 -0.09 -2.47 10.33
CA GLY A 102 0.79 -3.59 10.68
C GLY A 102 1.27 -4.37 9.45
N SER A 103 0.60 -4.22 8.32
CA SER A 103 0.91 -4.88 7.05
C SER A 103 2.04 -4.17 6.29
N GLY A 104 2.71 -4.90 5.38
CA GLY A 104 3.83 -4.37 4.61
C GLY A 104 3.42 -3.35 3.56
N ILE A 105 4.21 -2.28 3.44
CA ILE A 105 4.04 -1.23 2.42
C ILE A 105 4.88 -1.53 1.18
N ARG A 106 4.24 -1.48 0.02
CA ARG A 106 4.86 -1.53 -1.31
C ARG A 106 5.33 -0.13 -1.69
N TYR A 107 6.51 0.26 -1.19
CA TYR A 107 7.09 1.59 -1.43
C TYR A 107 7.42 1.84 -2.90
N ASP A 108 7.65 0.79 -3.68
CA ASP A 108 7.85 0.88 -5.12
C ASP A 108 6.63 1.44 -5.86
N LEU A 109 5.42 1.19 -5.38
CA LEU A 109 4.19 1.75 -5.94
C LEU A 109 3.99 3.22 -5.55
N CYS A 110 4.54 3.66 -4.42
CA CYS A 110 4.45 5.05 -3.97
C CYS A 110 5.52 5.94 -4.59
N LEU A 111 6.71 5.40 -4.84
CA LEU A 111 7.89 6.14 -5.31
C LEU A 111 8.10 6.04 -6.83
N SER A 112 7.24 5.32 -7.54
CA SER A 112 7.31 5.26 -9.00
C SER A 112 6.79 6.56 -9.62
N ASP A 113 7.50 7.04 -10.65
CA ASP A 113 7.01 8.11 -11.51
C ASP A 113 5.78 7.62 -12.30
N THR A 114 4.62 8.23 -12.03
CA THR A 114 3.35 7.91 -12.70
C THR A 114 3.16 8.69 -14.00
N GLY A 115 3.99 9.71 -14.24
CA GLY A 115 3.81 10.71 -15.31
C GLY A 115 2.73 11.75 -14.97
N ASN A 116 2.16 11.72 -13.77
CA ASN A 116 1.19 12.69 -13.26
C ASN A 116 1.68 13.26 -11.92
N LYS A 117 2.13 14.50 -11.94
CA LYS A 117 2.71 15.19 -10.77
C LYS A 117 1.77 15.25 -9.56
N GLU A 118 0.45 15.36 -9.78
CA GLU A 118 -0.51 15.40 -8.68
C GLU A 118 -0.66 14.03 -8.01
N VAL A 119 -0.65 12.96 -8.79
CA VAL A 119 -0.63 11.58 -8.25
C VAL A 119 0.67 11.34 -7.49
N ASP A 120 1.82 11.74 -8.05
CA ASP A 120 3.13 11.56 -7.40
C ASP A 120 3.19 12.32 -6.06
N LYS A 121 2.66 13.55 -6.02
CA LYS A 121 2.53 14.35 -4.79
C LYS A 121 1.61 13.67 -3.77
N THR A 122 0.49 13.12 -4.22
CA THR A 122 -0.44 12.37 -3.36
C THR A 122 0.22 11.12 -2.79
N ASN A 123 0.97 10.39 -3.61
CA ASN A 123 1.70 9.20 -3.18
C ASN A 123 2.80 9.53 -2.17
N ARG A 124 3.49 10.65 -2.32
CA ARG A 124 4.44 11.16 -1.33
C ARG A 124 3.74 11.49 -0.02
N ARG A 125 2.63 12.26 -0.07
CA ARG A 125 1.81 12.58 1.10
C ARG A 125 1.30 11.33 1.81
N TYR A 126 0.92 10.29 1.05
CA TYR A 126 0.52 9.00 1.62
C TYR A 126 1.64 8.41 2.48
N LEU A 127 2.86 8.30 1.97
CA LEU A 127 4.01 7.79 2.74
C LEU A 127 4.26 8.60 3.99
N GLU A 128 4.30 9.92 3.90
CA GLU A 128 4.51 10.82 5.04
C GLU A 128 3.41 10.67 6.09
N THR A 129 2.15 10.54 5.66
CA THR A 129 1.01 10.33 6.57
C THR A 129 1.11 8.99 7.29
N VAL A 130 1.47 7.92 6.57
CA VAL A 130 1.64 6.60 7.17
C VAL A 130 2.78 6.61 8.19
N ILE A 131 3.93 7.17 7.84
CA ILE A 131 5.10 7.24 8.71
C ILE A 131 4.77 8.01 9.99
N ARG A 132 4.11 9.16 9.89
CA ARG A 132 3.83 10.05 11.03
C ARG A 132 2.68 9.58 11.91
N HIS A 133 1.68 8.90 11.37
CA HIS A 133 0.42 8.66 12.08
C HIS A 133 0.01 7.19 12.21
N HIS A 134 0.58 6.30 11.40
CA HIS A 134 0.11 4.92 11.29
C HIS A 134 1.18 3.87 11.60
N VAL A 135 2.35 4.28 12.10
CA VAL A 135 3.43 3.38 12.50
C VAL A 135 3.48 3.27 14.03
N SER A 136 3.36 2.05 14.53
CA SER A 136 3.40 1.75 15.98
C SER A 136 4.82 1.47 16.52
N GLY A 137 5.85 2.01 15.88
CA GLY A 137 7.26 1.81 16.24
C GLY A 137 8.06 0.99 15.22
N ARG A 138 7.41 0.25 14.33
CA ARG A 138 8.08 -0.48 13.25
C ARG A 138 7.37 -0.28 11.91
N PHE A 139 8.03 0.36 10.98
CA PHE A 139 7.55 0.50 9.61
C PHE A 139 7.92 -0.76 8.80
N LYS A 140 6.92 -1.50 8.35
CA LYS A 140 7.13 -2.77 7.65
C LYS A 140 7.25 -2.53 6.15
N VAL A 141 8.41 -2.85 5.61
CA VAL A 141 8.72 -2.86 4.19
C VAL A 141 9.58 -4.09 3.87
N ALA A 142 9.65 -4.48 2.62
CA ALA A 142 10.33 -5.69 2.21
C ALA A 142 11.35 -5.41 1.08
N PRO A 143 12.51 -4.80 1.37
CA PRO A 143 13.59 -4.63 0.40
C PRO A 143 14.22 -5.97 -0.02
N GLU A 144 14.14 -6.99 0.83
CA GLU A 144 14.56 -8.39 0.68
C GLU A 144 16.09 -8.56 0.58
N HIS A 145 16.76 -7.89 -0.35
CA HIS A 145 18.19 -8.01 -0.58
C HIS A 145 18.78 -6.72 -1.16
N CYS A 146 20.10 -6.57 -1.15
CA CYS A 146 20.79 -5.46 -1.78
C CYS A 146 21.41 -5.81 -3.15
N SER A 147 21.64 -7.10 -3.44
CA SER A 147 22.21 -7.53 -4.73
C SER A 147 21.21 -7.40 -5.88
N PRO A 148 21.57 -6.72 -6.98
CA PRO A 148 20.72 -6.59 -8.16
C PRO A 148 20.31 -7.95 -8.78
N THR A 149 21.22 -8.92 -8.77
CA THR A 149 20.96 -10.26 -9.30
C THR A 149 19.86 -10.97 -8.50
N VAL A 150 19.94 -10.95 -7.16
CA VAL A 150 18.95 -11.57 -6.29
C VAL A 150 17.60 -10.85 -6.42
N LEU A 151 17.60 -9.51 -6.38
CA LEU A 151 16.38 -8.72 -6.56
C LEU A 151 15.74 -8.98 -7.93
N GLY A 152 16.53 -9.15 -8.98
CA GLY A 152 16.05 -9.51 -10.32
C GLY A 152 15.33 -10.87 -10.34
N LEU A 153 15.93 -11.90 -9.72
CA LEU A 153 15.30 -13.22 -9.58
C LEU A 153 13.99 -13.16 -8.77
N MET A 154 13.95 -12.35 -7.71
CA MET A 154 12.76 -12.14 -6.89
C MET A 154 11.73 -11.20 -7.54
N ARG A 155 12.05 -10.56 -8.66
CA ARG A 155 11.24 -9.50 -9.29
C ARG A 155 10.90 -8.36 -8.32
N LYS A 156 11.90 -7.95 -7.55
CA LYS A 156 11.83 -6.82 -6.61
C LYS A 156 12.43 -5.55 -7.23
N PRO A 157 12.04 -4.36 -6.77
CA PRO A 157 12.62 -3.11 -7.21
C PRO A 157 14.12 -3.03 -6.86
N ALA A 158 14.86 -2.17 -7.55
CA ALA A 158 16.27 -1.92 -7.24
C ALA A 158 16.42 -1.38 -5.80
N PHE A 159 17.51 -1.76 -5.14
CA PHE A 159 17.80 -1.37 -3.74
C PHE A 159 17.87 0.16 -3.54
N GLY A 160 18.29 0.92 -4.56
CA GLY A 160 18.30 2.39 -4.52
C GLY A 160 16.93 3.00 -4.22
N LEU A 161 15.84 2.33 -4.58
CA LEU A 161 14.49 2.79 -4.24
C LEU A 161 14.19 2.65 -2.72
N PHE A 162 14.74 1.63 -2.08
CA PHE A 162 14.68 1.50 -0.63
C PHE A 162 15.50 2.59 0.08
N GLN A 163 16.65 2.98 -0.48
CA GLN A 163 17.45 4.09 0.05
C GLN A 163 16.70 5.42 -0.03
N GLN A 164 15.94 5.66 -1.11
CA GLN A 164 15.05 6.82 -1.23
C GLN A 164 13.94 6.80 -0.15
N LEU A 165 13.31 5.63 0.07
CA LEU A 165 12.35 5.49 1.16
C LEU A 165 12.98 5.80 2.52
N LYS A 166 14.20 5.29 2.77
CA LYS A 166 14.91 5.57 4.01
C LYS A 166 15.14 7.07 4.23
N SER A 167 15.56 7.80 3.20
CA SER A 167 15.71 9.25 3.29
C SER A 167 14.41 9.96 3.67
N ILE A 168 13.27 9.52 3.08
CA ILE A 168 11.95 10.07 3.44
C ILE A 168 11.56 9.76 4.89
N PHE A 169 11.97 8.60 5.38
CA PHE A 169 11.68 8.18 6.75
C PHE A 169 12.52 8.94 7.79
N ASP A 170 13.74 9.32 7.43
CA ASP A 170 14.68 10.03 8.30
C ASP A 170 14.37 11.56 8.38
N GLU A 171 13.59 12.12 7.44
CA GLU A 171 13.08 13.52 7.43
C GLU A 171 11.97 13.75 8.49
#